data_468de8a2718c4e03b55fae239203c343
#
_entry.id   468de8a2718c4e03b55fae239203c343
#
_cell.length_a   1.000
_cell.length_b   1.000
_cell.length_c   1.000
_cell.angle_alpha   90.00
_cell.angle_beta   90.00
_cell.angle_gamma   90.00
#
_symmetry.space_group_name_H-M   'P 1'
#
loop_
_entity.id
_entity.type
_entity.pdbx_description
1 polymer ?
#
loop_
_entity_poly.entity_id
_entity_poly.type
_entity_poly.pdbx_seq_one_letter_code
_entity_poly.pdbx_strand_id
1 'polypeptide(L)'
;MAKQKKAKRANASKKRTATNALAVATNSKKATRQRVAALALAPLAVSGSETDLQRVLKLLANPDEPIEVRFAALDSLQTASFDATTFSSIHSDYIATLRKLAEDPDYELRQRVLGILMREKDGLAQKKLLEGLKNPAKALLLPEKALQLLSYDVHAEAYSAARAVLKKRPNDDAKREALRLLAADPKAVPIFEKVLRDKKELRENRQIAASALHALDPEKLQSQARKILLDKSDYADIKATSLTALEQFGDDAALSKDKALMQSVNRFKSGKTPAKYKQTARRFLSKYGQ
;
A
#
# COMPACT_ATOMS: atom_id res chain seq x y z
N MET A 1 -6.83 -21.77 43.96
CA MET A 1 -7.87 -22.60 43.36
C MET A 1 -9.06 -21.83 42.78
N ALA A 2 -9.64 -20.81 43.46
CA ALA A 2 -10.82 -20.06 42.98
C ALA A 2 -10.56 -19.29 41.65
N LYS A 3 -9.41 -18.65 41.46
CA LYS A 3 -9.06 -17.93 40.21
C LYS A 3 -8.97 -18.87 38.98
N GLN A 4 -8.42 -20.06 39.15
CA GLN A 4 -8.34 -21.07 38.09
C GLN A 4 -9.72 -21.65 37.70
N LYS A 5 -10.62 -21.86 38.67
CA LYS A 5 -12.01 -22.27 38.41
C LYS A 5 -12.80 -21.19 37.67
N LYS A 6 -12.59 -19.91 38.00
CA LYS A 6 -13.24 -18.78 37.34
C LYS A 6 -12.76 -18.61 35.89
N ALA A 7 -11.44 -18.76 35.63
CA ALA A 7 -10.88 -18.73 34.28
C ALA A 7 -11.38 -19.92 33.41
N LYS A 8 -11.45 -21.15 33.95
CA LYS A 8 -11.97 -22.31 33.23
C LYS A 8 -13.46 -22.15 32.87
N ARG A 9 -14.29 -21.61 33.81
CA ARG A 9 -15.71 -21.31 33.53
C ARG A 9 -15.91 -20.21 32.48
N ALA A 10 -15.11 -19.15 32.49
CA ALA A 10 -15.15 -18.09 31.50
C ALA A 10 -14.75 -18.60 30.10
N ASN A 11 -13.73 -19.45 30.01
CA ASN A 11 -13.33 -20.09 28.76
C ASN A 11 -14.40 -21.06 28.21
N ALA A 12 -15.01 -21.86 29.06
CA ALA A 12 -16.10 -22.76 28.68
C ALA A 12 -17.34 -21.98 28.18
N SER A 13 -17.68 -20.86 28.82
CA SER A 13 -18.75 -19.97 28.36
C SER A 13 -18.47 -19.36 27.00
N LYS A 14 -17.26 -18.81 26.79
CA LYS A 14 -16.84 -18.26 25.50
C LYS A 14 -16.89 -19.31 24.38
N LYS A 15 -16.41 -20.53 24.66
CA LYS A 15 -16.42 -21.63 23.69
C LYS A 15 -17.85 -22.02 23.31
N ARG A 16 -18.76 -22.05 24.25
CA ARG A 16 -20.21 -22.36 24.01
C ARG A 16 -20.88 -21.27 23.15
N THR A 17 -20.60 -20.01 23.42
CA THR A 17 -21.09 -18.88 22.62
C THR A 17 -20.58 -18.94 21.18
N ALA A 18 -19.30 -19.24 20.99
CA ALA A 18 -18.69 -19.38 19.66
C ALA A 18 -19.31 -20.54 18.86
N THR A 19 -19.52 -21.69 19.48
CA THR A 19 -20.14 -22.86 18.82
C THR A 19 -21.58 -22.55 18.39
N ASN A 20 -22.36 -21.84 19.22
CA ASN A 20 -23.69 -21.40 18.85
C ASN A 20 -23.69 -20.37 17.70
N ALA A 21 -22.76 -19.41 17.71
CA ALA A 21 -22.62 -18.43 16.65
C ALA A 21 -22.27 -19.13 15.32
N LEU A 22 -21.34 -20.08 15.33
CA LEU A 22 -20.95 -20.80 14.13
C LEU A 22 -22.11 -21.67 13.58
N ALA A 23 -22.92 -22.28 14.44
CA ALA A 23 -24.12 -23.00 14.02
C ALA A 23 -25.13 -22.10 13.30
N VAL A 24 -25.27 -20.84 13.74
CA VAL A 24 -26.09 -19.84 13.02
C VAL A 24 -25.44 -19.44 11.69
N ALA A 25 -24.15 -19.20 11.68
CA ALA A 25 -23.41 -18.77 10.48
C ALA A 25 -23.47 -19.80 9.34
N THR A 26 -23.39 -21.10 9.68
CA THR A 26 -23.41 -22.20 8.72
C THR A 26 -24.80 -22.66 8.30
N ASN A 27 -25.85 -22.13 8.91
CA ASN A 27 -27.23 -22.52 8.58
C ASN A 27 -27.77 -21.66 7.43
N SER A 28 -27.84 -22.22 6.21
CA SER A 28 -28.35 -21.55 5.02
C SER A 28 -29.82 -21.09 5.12
N LYS A 29 -30.61 -21.66 6.04
CA LYS A 29 -32.01 -21.24 6.28
C LYS A 29 -32.11 -19.94 7.09
N LYS A 30 -31.02 -19.45 7.67
CA LYS A 30 -30.99 -18.18 8.43
C LYS A 30 -30.76 -17.02 7.46
N ALA A 31 -31.33 -15.85 7.80
CA ALA A 31 -31.15 -14.65 7.00
C ALA A 31 -29.65 -14.26 6.93
N THR A 32 -29.20 -13.76 5.78
CA THR A 32 -27.82 -13.34 5.53
C THR A 32 -27.28 -12.44 6.63
N ARG A 33 -28.06 -11.43 7.06
CA ARG A 33 -27.67 -10.52 8.14
C ARG A 33 -27.39 -11.23 9.46
N GLN A 34 -28.15 -12.26 9.79
CA GLN A 34 -27.93 -13.05 11.02
C GLN A 34 -26.66 -13.88 10.93
N ARG A 35 -26.39 -14.44 9.76
CA ARG A 35 -25.20 -15.26 9.48
C ARG A 35 -23.92 -14.40 9.53
N VAL A 36 -23.94 -13.21 8.92
CA VAL A 36 -22.84 -12.24 8.97
C VAL A 36 -22.57 -11.80 10.41
N ALA A 37 -23.59 -11.41 11.17
CA ALA A 37 -23.44 -11.04 12.58
C ALA A 37 -22.89 -12.20 13.43
N ALA A 38 -23.28 -13.42 13.14
CA ALA A 38 -22.78 -14.61 13.83
C ALA A 38 -21.29 -14.87 13.55
N LEU A 39 -20.82 -14.66 12.32
CA LEU A 39 -19.39 -14.75 11.99
C LEU A 39 -18.56 -13.69 12.70
N ALA A 40 -19.06 -12.46 12.81
CA ALA A 40 -18.37 -11.38 13.54
C ALA A 40 -18.30 -11.66 15.06
N LEU A 41 -19.27 -12.38 15.62
CA LEU A 41 -19.32 -12.73 17.05
C LEU A 41 -18.60 -14.04 17.38
N ALA A 42 -18.23 -14.86 16.39
CA ALA A 42 -17.54 -16.11 16.59
C ALA A 42 -16.04 -15.86 16.80
N PRO A 43 -15.50 -15.88 18.04
CA PRO A 43 -14.08 -15.67 18.28
C PRO A 43 -13.29 -16.94 17.88
N LEU A 44 -13.12 -17.17 16.58
CA LEU A 44 -12.37 -18.32 16.05
C LEU A 44 -10.93 -18.36 16.57
N ALA A 45 -10.34 -17.20 16.84
CA ALA A 45 -9.01 -17.09 17.43
C ALA A 45 -8.91 -17.61 18.87
N VAL A 46 -10.02 -17.70 19.61
CA VAL A 46 -10.02 -18.09 21.05
C VAL A 46 -10.59 -19.48 21.26
N SER A 47 -11.47 -19.93 20.37
CA SER A 47 -12.23 -21.18 20.53
C SER A 47 -12.17 -22.07 19.29
N GLY A 48 -11.54 -21.59 18.20
CA GLY A 48 -11.51 -22.27 16.91
C GLY A 48 -10.77 -23.58 17.01
N SER A 49 -11.52 -24.69 17.02
CA SER A 49 -10.95 -25.96 16.64
C SER A 49 -10.67 -25.95 15.15
N GLU A 50 -9.74 -26.76 14.69
CA GLU A 50 -9.50 -27.00 13.25
C GLU A 50 -10.82 -27.19 12.48
N THR A 51 -11.74 -27.97 13.06
CA THR A 51 -13.06 -28.22 12.47
C THR A 51 -13.88 -26.96 12.29
N ASP A 52 -13.83 -25.99 13.23
CA ASP A 52 -14.57 -24.74 13.13
C ASP A 52 -13.97 -23.81 12.09
N LEU A 53 -12.65 -23.73 12.02
CA LEU A 53 -11.93 -22.98 10.99
C LEU A 53 -12.22 -23.54 9.58
N GLN A 54 -12.24 -24.85 9.44
CA GLN A 54 -12.59 -25.54 8.19
C GLN A 54 -14.04 -25.27 7.75
N ARG A 55 -14.98 -25.18 8.70
CA ARG A 55 -16.37 -24.80 8.39
C ARG A 55 -16.46 -23.37 7.83
N VAL A 56 -15.75 -22.42 8.42
CA VAL A 56 -15.73 -21.05 7.92
C VAL A 56 -15.01 -20.96 6.57
N LEU A 57 -13.94 -21.73 6.39
CA LEU A 57 -13.25 -21.83 5.11
C LEU A 57 -14.16 -22.36 3.99
N LYS A 58 -15.03 -23.32 4.29
CA LYS A 58 -16.04 -23.83 3.35
C LYS A 58 -17.07 -22.76 2.98
N LEU A 59 -17.50 -21.90 3.93
CA LEU A 59 -18.40 -20.77 3.61
C LEU A 59 -17.73 -19.78 2.65
N LEU A 60 -16.45 -19.46 2.89
CA LEU A 60 -15.69 -18.58 2.01
C LEU A 60 -15.57 -19.17 0.60
N ALA A 61 -15.27 -20.48 0.50
CA ALA A 61 -15.02 -21.15 -0.75
C ALA A 61 -16.27 -21.42 -1.60
N ASN A 62 -17.46 -21.43 -0.99
CA ASN A 62 -18.72 -21.77 -1.67
C ASN A 62 -19.26 -20.61 -2.50
N PRO A 63 -19.30 -20.71 -3.85
CA PRO A 63 -19.81 -19.65 -4.71
C PRO A 63 -21.34 -19.43 -4.56
N ASP A 64 -22.07 -20.41 -4.05
CA ASP A 64 -23.53 -20.30 -3.85
C ASP A 64 -23.88 -19.53 -2.57
N GLU A 65 -22.92 -19.21 -1.72
CA GLU A 65 -23.13 -18.39 -0.54
C GLU A 65 -23.27 -16.91 -0.91
N PRO A 66 -24.18 -16.17 -0.23
CA PRO A 66 -24.25 -14.73 -0.39
C PRO A 66 -22.88 -14.08 -0.21
N ILE A 67 -22.56 -13.10 -1.05
CA ILE A 67 -21.23 -12.47 -1.04
C ILE A 67 -20.88 -11.85 0.33
N GLU A 68 -21.88 -11.32 1.05
CA GLU A 68 -21.70 -10.74 2.38
C GLU A 68 -21.29 -11.82 3.41
N VAL A 69 -21.78 -13.05 3.25
CA VAL A 69 -21.37 -14.18 4.10
C VAL A 69 -19.94 -14.59 3.78
N ARG A 70 -19.57 -14.61 2.50
CA ARG A 70 -18.21 -14.91 2.07
C ARG A 70 -17.20 -13.85 2.56
N PHE A 71 -17.54 -12.56 2.52
CA PHE A 71 -16.74 -11.50 3.11
C PHE A 71 -16.57 -11.66 4.62
N ALA A 72 -17.67 -11.89 5.33
CA ALA A 72 -17.62 -12.09 6.78
C ALA A 72 -16.80 -13.33 7.15
N ALA A 73 -16.85 -14.39 6.34
CA ALA A 73 -16.01 -15.58 6.52
C ALA A 73 -14.53 -15.27 6.30
N LEU A 74 -14.19 -14.48 5.27
CA LEU A 74 -12.82 -14.02 5.01
C LEU A 74 -12.29 -13.19 6.18
N ASP A 75 -13.05 -12.20 6.65
CA ASP A 75 -12.68 -11.33 7.77
C ASP A 75 -12.50 -12.14 9.08
N SER A 76 -13.35 -13.13 9.32
CA SER A 76 -13.25 -14.03 10.47
C SER A 76 -11.99 -14.90 10.41
N LEU A 77 -11.64 -15.45 9.23
CA LEU A 77 -10.41 -16.23 9.02
C LEU A 77 -9.16 -15.35 9.14
N GLN A 78 -9.19 -14.13 8.62
CA GLN A 78 -8.09 -13.18 8.79
C GLN A 78 -7.87 -12.83 10.26
N THR A 79 -8.94 -12.64 11.03
CA THR A 79 -8.83 -12.40 12.47
C THR A 79 -8.23 -13.62 13.17
N ALA A 80 -8.65 -14.84 12.80
CA ALA A 80 -8.11 -16.06 13.36
C ALA A 80 -6.62 -16.28 13.03
N SER A 81 -6.14 -15.80 11.87
CA SER A 81 -4.74 -15.96 11.44
C SER A 81 -3.73 -15.20 12.31
N PHE A 82 -4.17 -14.25 13.13
CA PHE A 82 -3.29 -13.60 14.13
C PHE A 82 -2.86 -14.55 15.26
N ASP A 83 -3.62 -15.65 15.50
CA ASP A 83 -3.16 -16.74 16.35
C ASP A 83 -2.54 -17.85 15.49
N ALA A 84 -1.24 -17.72 15.25
CA ALA A 84 -0.48 -18.64 14.42
C ALA A 84 -0.58 -20.09 14.92
N THR A 85 -0.68 -20.32 16.23
CA THR A 85 -0.73 -21.67 16.81
C THR A 85 -2.01 -22.39 16.40
N THR A 86 -3.15 -21.74 16.55
CA THR A 86 -4.45 -22.32 16.19
C THR A 86 -4.63 -22.40 14.67
N PHE A 87 -4.14 -21.39 13.93
CA PHE A 87 -4.35 -21.27 12.50
C PHE A 87 -3.43 -22.18 11.66
N SER A 88 -2.30 -22.61 12.22
CA SER A 88 -1.31 -23.42 11.51
C SER A 88 -1.89 -24.72 10.91
N SER A 89 -2.87 -25.33 11.58
CA SER A 89 -3.50 -26.58 11.13
C SER A 89 -4.26 -26.44 9.79
N ILE A 90 -4.78 -25.23 9.49
CA ILE A 90 -5.54 -24.98 8.25
C ILE A 90 -4.82 -24.03 7.28
N HIS A 91 -3.64 -23.52 7.61
CA HIS A 91 -2.96 -22.50 6.84
C HIS A 91 -2.78 -22.91 5.37
N SER A 92 -2.36 -24.15 5.12
CA SER A 92 -2.20 -24.67 3.76
C SER A 92 -3.49 -24.66 2.96
N ASP A 93 -4.59 -25.12 3.56
CA ASP A 93 -5.92 -25.14 2.94
C ASP A 93 -6.46 -23.75 2.70
N TYR A 94 -6.20 -22.84 3.64
CA TYR A 94 -6.55 -21.42 3.52
C TYR A 94 -5.86 -20.79 2.30
N ILE A 95 -4.54 -20.91 2.19
CA ILE A 95 -3.79 -20.38 1.04
C ILE A 95 -4.25 -21.05 -0.27
N ALA A 96 -4.48 -22.35 -0.29
CA ALA A 96 -5.00 -23.05 -1.45
C ALA A 96 -6.40 -22.53 -1.87
N THR A 97 -7.25 -22.22 -0.90
CA THR A 97 -8.57 -21.64 -1.14
C THR A 97 -8.45 -20.23 -1.68
N LEU A 98 -7.61 -19.37 -1.07
CA LEU A 98 -7.38 -18.01 -1.56
C LEU A 98 -6.83 -18.00 -3.01
N ARG A 99 -5.93 -18.91 -3.36
CA ARG A 99 -5.43 -19.05 -4.74
C ARG A 99 -6.54 -19.34 -5.75
N LYS A 100 -7.55 -20.14 -5.39
CA LYS A 100 -8.72 -20.38 -6.23
C LYS A 100 -9.59 -19.13 -6.34
N LEU A 101 -9.80 -18.43 -5.24
CA LEU A 101 -10.60 -17.21 -5.17
C LEU A 101 -9.92 -15.99 -5.80
N ALA A 102 -8.62 -16.07 -6.14
CA ALA A 102 -7.91 -15.03 -6.88
C ALA A 102 -8.52 -14.78 -8.28
N GLU A 103 -9.35 -15.67 -8.80
CA GLU A 103 -10.10 -15.54 -10.05
C GLU A 103 -11.63 -15.50 -9.83
N ASP A 104 -12.07 -15.23 -8.61
CA ASP A 104 -13.49 -15.13 -8.28
C ASP A 104 -14.19 -14.08 -9.15
N PRO A 105 -15.43 -14.30 -9.59
CA PRO A 105 -16.18 -13.33 -10.41
C PRO A 105 -16.42 -12.01 -9.65
N ASP A 106 -16.58 -12.05 -8.33
CA ASP A 106 -16.72 -10.82 -7.54
C ASP A 106 -15.38 -10.08 -7.46
N TYR A 107 -15.38 -8.83 -7.97
CA TYR A 107 -14.17 -8.01 -8.06
C TYR A 107 -13.58 -7.66 -6.68
N GLU A 108 -14.45 -7.32 -5.71
CA GLU A 108 -13.99 -6.90 -4.38
C GLU A 108 -13.41 -8.08 -3.61
N LEU A 109 -14.04 -9.26 -3.68
CA LEU A 109 -13.51 -10.47 -3.06
C LEU A 109 -12.17 -10.84 -3.68
N ARG A 110 -12.07 -10.81 -5.00
CA ARG A 110 -10.83 -11.06 -5.73
C ARG A 110 -9.72 -10.10 -5.31
N GLN A 111 -10.02 -8.80 -5.19
CA GLN A 111 -9.05 -7.79 -4.75
C GLN A 111 -8.57 -8.04 -3.32
N ARG A 112 -9.47 -8.34 -2.38
CA ARG A 112 -9.13 -8.63 -0.98
C ARG A 112 -8.26 -9.89 -0.87
N VAL A 113 -8.65 -10.94 -1.56
CA VAL A 113 -7.92 -12.22 -1.60
C VAL A 113 -6.51 -12.04 -2.16
N LEU A 114 -6.36 -11.36 -3.30
CA LEU A 114 -5.05 -11.05 -3.87
C LEU A 114 -4.21 -10.19 -2.92
N GLY A 115 -4.84 -9.25 -2.19
CA GLY A 115 -4.16 -8.46 -1.17
C GLY A 115 -3.60 -9.30 -0.01
N ILE A 116 -4.31 -10.35 0.40
CA ILE A 116 -3.82 -11.29 1.42
C ILE A 116 -2.65 -12.09 0.85
N LEU A 117 -2.83 -12.71 -0.32
CA LEU A 117 -1.80 -13.52 -0.96
C LEU A 117 -0.50 -12.74 -1.20
N MET A 118 -0.59 -11.46 -1.57
CA MET A 118 0.59 -10.62 -1.76
C MET A 118 1.32 -10.32 -0.44
N ARG A 119 0.60 -10.15 0.68
CA ARG A 119 1.23 -10.03 2.02
C ARG A 119 1.90 -11.33 2.46
N GLU A 120 1.34 -12.48 2.08
CA GLU A 120 1.94 -13.81 2.27
C GLU A 120 3.08 -14.12 1.28
N LYS A 121 3.43 -13.16 0.41
CA LYS A 121 4.47 -13.31 -0.64
C LYS A 121 4.20 -14.47 -1.58
N ASP A 122 2.95 -14.67 -1.93
CA ASP A 122 2.52 -15.77 -2.79
C ASP A 122 2.97 -15.57 -4.24
N GLY A 123 3.89 -16.42 -4.71
CA GLY A 123 4.48 -16.30 -6.05
C GLY A 123 3.47 -16.53 -7.19
N LEU A 124 2.38 -17.29 -6.94
CA LEU A 124 1.34 -17.50 -7.96
C LEU A 124 0.49 -16.23 -8.14
N ALA A 125 0.10 -15.59 -7.04
CA ALA A 125 -0.61 -14.32 -7.08
C ALA A 125 0.24 -13.24 -7.76
N GLN A 126 1.53 -13.14 -7.40
CA GLN A 126 2.47 -12.22 -8.01
C GLN A 126 2.56 -12.43 -9.53
N LYS A 127 2.76 -13.69 -9.97
CA LYS A 127 2.82 -14.03 -11.39
C LYS A 127 1.56 -13.62 -12.16
N LYS A 128 0.37 -13.87 -11.59
CA LYS A 128 -0.92 -13.47 -12.19
C LYS A 128 -1.08 -11.97 -12.31
N LEU A 129 -0.70 -11.20 -11.29
CA LEU A 129 -0.74 -9.74 -11.35
C LEU A 129 0.21 -9.18 -12.41
N LEU A 130 1.43 -9.71 -12.49
CA LEU A 130 2.41 -9.32 -13.52
C LEU A 130 1.91 -9.70 -14.93
N GLU A 131 1.29 -10.84 -15.10
CA GLU A 131 0.70 -11.27 -16.37
C GLU A 131 -0.44 -10.33 -16.80
N GLY A 132 -1.32 -9.94 -15.87
CA GLY A 132 -2.39 -8.98 -16.14
C GLY A 132 -1.89 -7.59 -16.55
N LEU A 133 -0.80 -7.10 -15.96
CA LEU A 133 -0.17 -5.84 -16.38
C LEU A 133 0.45 -5.92 -17.77
N LYS A 134 0.97 -7.09 -18.18
CA LYS A 134 1.51 -7.33 -19.52
C LYS A 134 0.39 -7.49 -20.55
N ASN A 135 -0.65 -8.26 -20.21
CA ASN A 135 -1.78 -8.59 -21.07
C ASN A 135 -3.11 -8.19 -20.40
N PRO A 136 -3.73 -7.07 -20.80
CA PRO A 136 -4.99 -6.60 -20.19
C PRO A 136 -6.15 -7.61 -20.26
N ALA A 137 -6.17 -8.52 -21.25
CA ALA A 137 -7.19 -9.58 -21.33
C ALA A 137 -7.10 -10.60 -20.20
N LYS A 138 -5.96 -10.69 -19.53
CA LYS A 138 -5.73 -11.56 -18.37
C LYS A 138 -5.69 -10.78 -17.04
N ALA A 139 -6.06 -9.51 -17.07
CA ALA A 139 -6.00 -8.67 -15.88
C ALA A 139 -7.06 -9.08 -14.86
N LEU A 140 -6.63 -9.46 -13.67
CA LEU A 140 -7.50 -9.78 -12.54
C LEU A 140 -7.98 -8.51 -11.82
N LEU A 141 -7.17 -7.46 -11.84
CA LEU A 141 -7.42 -6.16 -11.21
C LEU A 141 -7.09 -5.03 -12.18
N LEU A 142 -7.60 -3.84 -11.86
CA LEU A 142 -7.17 -2.61 -12.51
C LEU A 142 -5.65 -2.39 -12.32
N PRO A 143 -4.95 -1.78 -13.30
CA PRO A 143 -3.50 -1.64 -13.24
C PRO A 143 -2.97 -0.98 -11.97
N GLU A 144 -3.64 0.08 -11.49
CA GLU A 144 -3.29 0.77 -10.25
C GLU A 144 -3.35 -0.15 -9.02
N LYS A 145 -4.37 -1.02 -8.96
CA LYS A 145 -4.51 -1.99 -7.86
C LYS A 145 -3.47 -3.10 -7.94
N ALA A 146 -3.20 -3.59 -9.13
CA ALA A 146 -2.16 -4.59 -9.34
C ALA A 146 -0.77 -4.05 -8.96
N LEU A 147 -0.42 -2.82 -9.36
CA LEU A 147 0.82 -2.14 -8.99
C LEU A 147 0.93 -1.91 -7.47
N GLN A 148 -0.17 -1.46 -6.85
CA GLN A 148 -0.24 -1.27 -5.40
C GLN A 148 0.04 -2.59 -4.66
N LEU A 149 -0.56 -3.70 -5.08
CA LEU A 149 -0.34 -4.99 -4.44
C LEU A 149 1.07 -5.53 -4.67
N LEU A 150 1.63 -5.34 -5.87
CA LEU A 150 3.01 -5.71 -6.17
C LEU A 150 4.04 -4.95 -5.33
N SER A 151 3.68 -3.80 -4.75
CA SER A 151 4.57 -3.05 -3.86
C SER A 151 4.78 -3.70 -2.49
N TYR A 152 3.98 -4.70 -2.10
CA TYR A 152 4.17 -5.43 -0.84
C TYR A 152 5.36 -6.39 -0.86
N ASP A 153 5.74 -6.86 -2.04
CA ASP A 153 6.93 -7.70 -2.22
C ASP A 153 7.59 -7.35 -3.55
N VAL A 154 8.55 -6.41 -3.50
CA VAL A 154 9.11 -5.79 -4.70
C VAL A 154 10.23 -6.64 -5.27
N HIS A 155 10.03 -7.12 -6.50
CA HIS A 155 11.02 -7.84 -7.29
C HIS A 155 11.38 -7.09 -8.57
N ALA A 156 12.52 -7.46 -9.18
CA ALA A 156 13.00 -6.85 -10.42
C ALA A 156 11.96 -6.90 -11.56
N GLU A 157 11.11 -7.93 -11.60
CA GLU A 157 10.04 -8.04 -12.58
C GLU A 157 8.93 -7.02 -12.38
N ALA A 158 8.61 -6.66 -11.12
CA ALA A 158 7.64 -5.63 -10.80
C ALA A 158 8.10 -4.25 -11.29
N TYR A 159 9.39 -3.92 -11.15
CA TYR A 159 9.96 -2.70 -11.74
C TYR A 159 9.83 -2.68 -13.26
N SER A 160 10.12 -3.80 -13.93
CA SER A 160 9.96 -3.91 -15.37
C SER A 160 8.51 -3.68 -15.81
N ALA A 161 7.55 -4.27 -15.10
CA ALA A 161 6.12 -4.10 -15.36
C ALA A 161 5.68 -2.65 -15.14
N ALA A 162 6.11 -2.00 -14.04
CA ALA A 162 5.80 -0.60 -13.76
C ALA A 162 6.33 0.34 -14.85
N ARG A 163 7.57 0.14 -15.33
CA ARG A 163 8.12 0.90 -16.46
C ARG A 163 7.33 0.69 -17.75
N ALA A 164 6.87 -0.54 -18.00
CA ALA A 164 6.04 -0.85 -19.17
C ALA A 164 4.66 -0.16 -19.09
N VAL A 165 4.07 -0.10 -17.90
CA VAL A 165 2.81 0.65 -17.68
C VAL A 165 3.01 2.13 -17.99
N LEU A 166 4.06 2.78 -17.48
CA LEU A 166 4.34 4.20 -17.74
C LEU A 166 4.49 4.51 -19.24
N LYS A 167 5.04 3.59 -20.04
CA LYS A 167 5.18 3.75 -21.50
C LYS A 167 3.85 3.75 -22.24
N LYS A 168 2.83 3.09 -21.71
CA LYS A 168 1.50 2.94 -22.35
C LYS A 168 0.55 4.13 -22.10
N ARG A 169 1.02 5.23 -21.54
CA ARG A 169 0.22 6.40 -21.14
C ARG A 169 -0.97 6.00 -20.25
N PRO A 170 -0.71 5.49 -19.06
CA PRO A 170 -1.74 5.03 -18.14
C PRO A 170 -2.59 6.21 -17.65
N ASN A 171 -3.73 5.89 -17.01
CA ASN A 171 -4.46 6.88 -16.23
C ASN A 171 -3.60 7.42 -15.07
N ASP A 172 -4.05 8.50 -14.43
CA ASP A 172 -3.27 9.19 -13.39
C ASP A 172 -3.01 8.30 -12.18
N ASP A 173 -3.95 7.44 -11.79
CA ASP A 173 -3.81 6.53 -10.67
C ASP A 173 -2.77 5.43 -10.95
N ALA A 174 -2.84 4.79 -12.11
CA ALA A 174 -1.86 3.79 -12.51
C ALA A 174 -0.46 4.40 -12.68
N LYS A 175 -0.37 5.64 -13.17
CA LYS A 175 0.89 6.37 -13.25
C LYS A 175 1.48 6.61 -11.87
N ARG A 176 0.66 7.08 -10.93
CA ARG A 176 1.07 7.34 -9.56
C ARG A 176 1.58 6.08 -8.87
N GLU A 177 0.83 4.97 -8.96
CA GLU A 177 1.26 3.71 -8.35
C GLU A 177 2.50 3.12 -9.02
N ALA A 178 2.66 3.27 -10.34
CA ALA A 178 3.88 2.87 -11.03
C ALA A 178 5.10 3.68 -10.55
N LEU A 179 4.96 5.00 -10.35
CA LEU A 179 6.02 5.84 -9.81
C LEU A 179 6.36 5.47 -8.36
N ARG A 180 5.35 5.18 -7.52
CA ARG A 180 5.56 4.72 -6.13
C ARG A 180 6.34 3.41 -6.10
N LEU A 181 5.95 2.43 -6.91
CA LEU A 181 6.63 1.15 -7.00
C LEU A 181 8.09 1.32 -7.47
N LEU A 182 8.34 2.21 -8.42
CA LEU A 182 9.67 2.48 -8.95
C LEU A 182 10.57 3.29 -8.00
N ALA A 183 10.04 3.85 -6.90
CA ALA A 183 10.81 4.69 -5.99
C ALA A 183 12.01 3.98 -5.32
N ALA A 184 12.07 2.65 -5.38
CA ALA A 184 13.20 1.84 -4.94
C ALA A 184 14.05 1.25 -6.10
N ASP A 185 13.77 1.62 -7.36
CA ASP A 185 14.52 1.13 -8.54
C ASP A 185 15.58 2.15 -8.99
N PRO A 186 16.88 1.88 -8.80
CA PRO A 186 17.94 2.81 -9.26
C PRO A 186 17.88 3.10 -10.77
N LYS A 187 17.37 2.16 -11.58
CA LYS A 187 17.20 2.36 -13.03
C LYS A 187 16.09 3.35 -13.38
N ALA A 188 15.28 3.76 -12.43
CA ALA A 188 14.20 4.73 -12.63
C ALA A 188 14.63 6.20 -12.43
N VAL A 189 15.85 6.48 -11.99
CA VAL A 189 16.37 7.83 -11.81
C VAL A 189 16.07 8.76 -13.00
N PRO A 190 16.32 8.39 -14.29
CA PRO A 190 15.98 9.27 -15.41
C PRO A 190 14.47 9.55 -15.56
N ILE A 191 13.62 8.62 -15.14
CA ILE A 191 12.15 8.81 -15.14
C ILE A 191 11.80 9.89 -14.13
N PHE A 192 12.33 9.81 -12.91
CA PHE A 192 12.07 10.77 -11.85
C PHE A 192 12.59 12.17 -12.16
N GLU A 193 13.77 12.30 -12.78
CA GLU A 193 14.27 13.58 -13.26
C GLU A 193 13.30 14.24 -14.25
N LYS A 194 12.75 13.46 -15.20
CA LYS A 194 11.78 13.94 -16.19
C LYS A 194 10.47 14.37 -15.51
N VAL A 195 9.92 13.51 -14.65
CA VAL A 195 8.66 13.78 -13.91
C VAL A 195 8.81 15.03 -13.04
N LEU A 196 9.90 15.17 -12.30
CA LEU A 196 10.12 16.31 -11.42
C LEU A 196 10.18 17.64 -12.18
N ARG A 197 10.75 17.66 -13.38
CA ARG A 197 10.88 18.87 -14.22
C ARG A 197 9.62 19.22 -15.00
N ASP A 198 8.74 18.26 -15.24
CA ASP A 198 7.54 18.50 -16.04
C ASP A 198 6.50 19.27 -15.24
N LYS A 199 6.33 20.58 -15.55
CA LYS A 199 5.34 21.44 -14.88
C LYS A 199 3.88 21.09 -15.21
N LYS A 200 3.65 20.31 -16.27
CA LYS A 200 2.32 19.79 -16.63
C LYS A 200 1.96 18.54 -15.84
N GLU A 201 2.95 17.96 -15.19
CA GLU A 201 2.76 16.79 -14.36
C GLU A 201 2.00 17.11 -13.08
N LEU A 202 1.20 16.15 -12.59
CA LEU A 202 0.51 16.28 -11.31
C LEU A 202 1.52 16.55 -10.18
N ARG A 203 1.18 17.51 -9.31
CA ARG A 203 2.06 17.89 -8.18
C ARG A 203 2.45 16.70 -7.32
N GLU A 204 1.50 15.79 -7.05
CA GLU A 204 1.76 14.56 -6.29
C GLU A 204 2.83 13.69 -6.96
N ASN A 205 2.76 13.50 -8.28
CA ASN A 205 3.76 12.74 -9.02
C ASN A 205 5.14 13.41 -8.97
N ARG A 206 5.20 14.73 -9.02
CA ARG A 206 6.44 15.50 -8.86
C ARG A 206 7.02 15.37 -7.44
N GLN A 207 6.17 15.31 -6.41
CA GLN A 207 6.61 15.05 -5.03
C GLN A 207 7.16 13.63 -4.87
N ILE A 208 6.49 12.62 -5.44
CA ILE A 208 7.00 11.23 -5.48
C ILE A 208 8.36 11.21 -6.15
N ALA A 209 8.52 11.89 -7.29
CA ALA A 209 9.78 11.94 -8.02
C ALA A 209 10.90 12.62 -7.21
N ALA A 210 10.61 13.70 -6.50
CA ALA A 210 11.58 14.36 -5.62
C ALA A 210 12.02 13.44 -4.46
N SER A 211 11.06 12.76 -3.81
CA SER A 211 11.35 11.81 -2.74
C SER A 211 12.16 10.60 -3.23
N ALA A 212 11.82 10.08 -4.41
CA ALA A 212 12.54 8.96 -5.01
C ALA A 212 13.98 9.35 -5.39
N LEU A 213 14.19 10.51 -6.02
CA LEU A 213 15.53 11.02 -6.33
C LEU A 213 16.36 11.24 -5.07
N HIS A 214 15.72 11.74 -3.99
CA HIS A 214 16.38 11.89 -2.69
C HIS A 214 16.96 10.56 -2.18
N ALA A 215 16.22 9.48 -2.30
CA ALA A 215 16.65 8.16 -1.82
C ALA A 215 17.62 7.45 -2.79
N LEU A 216 17.47 7.64 -4.11
CA LEU A 216 18.20 6.89 -5.13
C LEU A 216 19.47 7.58 -5.62
N ASP A 217 19.42 8.92 -5.74
CA ASP A 217 20.50 9.72 -6.29
C ASP A 217 20.39 11.18 -5.79
N PRO A 218 20.91 11.46 -4.57
CA PRO A 218 20.86 12.79 -3.98
C PRO A 218 21.53 13.88 -4.83
N GLU A 219 22.60 13.55 -5.56
CA GLU A 219 23.32 14.52 -6.41
C GLU A 219 22.44 14.97 -7.57
N LYS A 220 21.71 14.05 -8.17
CA LYS A 220 20.72 14.36 -9.22
C LYS A 220 19.60 15.24 -8.66
N LEU A 221 19.11 14.93 -7.46
CA LEU A 221 18.12 15.78 -6.83
C LEU A 221 18.64 17.20 -6.61
N GLN A 222 19.89 17.37 -6.13
CA GLN A 222 20.51 18.69 -5.93
C GLN A 222 20.55 19.51 -7.23
N SER A 223 21.00 18.87 -8.32
CA SER A 223 21.04 19.52 -9.63
C SER A 223 19.64 19.99 -10.09
N GLN A 224 18.61 19.17 -9.89
CA GLN A 224 17.23 19.54 -10.24
C GLN A 224 16.65 20.57 -9.27
N ALA A 225 16.92 20.45 -7.97
CA ALA A 225 16.47 21.37 -6.93
C ALA A 225 16.92 22.81 -7.20
N ARG A 226 18.20 23.01 -7.57
CA ARG A 226 18.72 24.32 -7.97
C ARG A 226 17.91 24.91 -9.13
N LYS A 227 17.66 24.14 -10.19
CA LYS A 227 16.89 24.58 -11.36
C LYS A 227 15.46 24.99 -10.99
N ILE A 228 14.80 24.20 -10.16
CA ILE A 228 13.44 24.46 -9.66
C ILE A 228 13.38 25.74 -8.83
N LEU A 229 14.37 25.98 -7.96
CA LEU A 229 14.41 27.16 -7.11
C LEU A 229 14.67 28.44 -7.89
N LEU A 230 15.43 28.37 -9.00
CA LEU A 230 15.65 29.50 -9.89
C LEU A 230 14.43 29.81 -10.78
N ASP A 231 13.55 28.84 -11.00
CA ASP A 231 12.35 29.01 -11.79
C ASP A 231 11.26 29.78 -11.01
N LYS A 232 10.94 31.00 -11.47
CA LYS A 232 9.95 31.86 -10.80
C LYS A 232 8.53 31.29 -10.80
N SER A 233 8.19 30.48 -11.78
CA SER A 233 6.83 29.98 -12.03
C SER A 233 6.53 28.60 -11.42
N ASP A 234 7.51 27.97 -10.75
CA ASP A 234 7.29 26.65 -10.15
C ASP A 234 6.52 26.74 -8.81
N TYR A 235 5.86 25.65 -8.42
CA TYR A 235 5.01 25.56 -7.24
C TYR A 235 5.79 25.72 -5.93
N ALA A 236 5.18 26.38 -4.95
CA ALA A 236 5.83 26.67 -3.68
C ALA A 236 6.19 25.43 -2.85
N ASP A 237 5.39 24.37 -2.90
CA ASP A 237 5.67 23.11 -2.23
C ASP A 237 6.83 22.35 -2.90
N ILE A 238 6.91 22.35 -4.23
CA ILE A 238 8.03 21.75 -4.97
C ILE A 238 9.33 22.51 -4.66
N LYS A 239 9.28 23.84 -4.59
CA LYS A 239 10.41 24.67 -4.15
C LYS A 239 10.82 24.37 -2.70
N ALA A 240 9.86 24.20 -1.79
CA ALA A 240 10.15 23.86 -0.40
C ALA A 240 10.81 22.48 -0.26
N THR A 241 10.34 21.47 -0.99
CA THR A 241 10.97 20.13 -1.05
C THR A 241 12.40 20.26 -1.59
N SER A 242 12.60 21.06 -2.63
CA SER A 242 13.91 21.30 -3.22
C SER A 242 14.88 22.01 -2.26
N LEU A 243 14.38 22.96 -1.47
CA LEU A 243 15.19 23.61 -0.41
C LEU A 243 15.59 22.62 0.68
N THR A 244 14.68 21.76 1.13
CA THR A 244 14.98 20.73 2.12
C THR A 244 16.06 19.78 1.61
N ALA A 245 15.98 19.38 0.34
CA ALA A 245 16.99 18.51 -0.27
C ALA A 245 18.38 19.18 -0.31
N LEU A 246 18.46 20.46 -0.69
CA LEU A 246 19.73 21.19 -0.68
C LEU A 246 20.25 21.42 0.74
N GLU A 247 19.37 21.64 1.73
CA GLU A 247 19.75 21.83 3.14
C GLU A 247 20.41 20.54 3.70
N GLN A 248 19.91 19.38 3.31
CA GLN A 248 20.37 18.09 3.85
C GLN A 248 21.58 17.53 3.11
N PHE A 249 21.66 17.72 1.80
CA PHE A 249 22.63 17.05 0.93
C PHE A 249 23.45 17.99 0.07
N GLY A 250 23.25 19.31 0.20
CA GLY A 250 23.97 20.28 -0.62
C GLY A 250 25.45 20.40 -0.23
N ASP A 251 26.29 20.69 -1.20
CA ASP A 251 27.67 21.11 -0.97
C ASP A 251 27.68 22.50 -0.34
N ASP A 252 28.05 22.60 0.93
CA ASP A 252 28.01 23.83 1.71
C ASP A 252 28.86 24.94 1.05
N ALA A 253 30.03 24.61 0.48
CA ALA A 253 30.92 25.58 -0.16
C ALA A 253 30.36 26.09 -1.49
N ALA A 254 29.74 25.23 -2.28
CA ALA A 254 29.12 25.61 -3.54
C ALA A 254 27.83 26.41 -3.34
N LEU A 255 26.99 26.00 -2.38
CA LEU A 255 25.72 26.66 -2.07
C LEU A 255 25.91 28.08 -1.53
N SER A 256 26.86 28.28 -0.60
CA SER A 256 27.13 29.60 0.00
C SER A 256 27.62 30.64 -1.04
N LYS A 257 28.28 30.17 -2.09
CA LYS A 257 28.77 31.03 -3.19
C LYS A 257 27.73 31.28 -4.28
N ASP A 258 26.59 30.57 -4.28
CA ASP A 258 25.55 30.71 -5.33
C ASP A 258 24.64 31.91 -5.07
N LYS A 259 25.10 33.10 -5.48
CA LYS A 259 24.38 34.37 -5.35
C LYS A 259 22.97 34.32 -5.96
N ALA A 260 22.81 33.66 -7.12
CA ALA A 260 21.52 33.57 -7.81
C ALA A 260 20.51 32.74 -7.00
N LEU A 261 20.97 31.62 -6.44
CA LEU A 261 20.17 30.78 -5.57
C LEU A 261 19.76 31.54 -4.30
N MET A 262 20.72 32.22 -3.63
CA MET A 262 20.45 33.00 -2.42
C MET A 262 19.40 34.10 -2.66
N GLN A 263 19.49 34.83 -3.77
CA GLN A 263 18.49 35.82 -4.16
C GLN A 263 17.12 35.18 -4.42
N SER A 264 17.07 34.01 -5.06
CA SER A 264 15.82 33.31 -5.30
C SER A 264 15.17 32.85 -4.01
N VAL A 265 15.93 32.29 -3.07
CA VAL A 265 15.44 31.85 -1.76
C VAL A 265 14.97 33.03 -0.91
N ASN A 266 15.67 34.17 -0.93
CA ASN A 266 15.22 35.39 -0.27
C ASN A 266 13.88 35.90 -0.81
N ARG A 267 13.69 35.90 -2.14
CA ARG A 267 12.40 36.23 -2.77
C ARG A 267 11.29 35.23 -2.36
N PHE A 268 11.60 33.94 -2.27
CA PHE A 268 10.69 32.93 -1.82
C PHE A 268 10.28 33.11 -0.36
N LYS A 269 11.21 33.49 0.52
CA LYS A 269 10.96 33.82 1.94
C LYS A 269 10.04 35.05 2.10
N SER A 270 10.25 36.10 1.34
CA SER A 270 9.52 37.39 1.46
C SER A 270 8.24 37.45 0.63
N GLY A 271 8.10 36.63 -0.41
CA GLY A 271 6.97 36.67 -1.33
C GLY A 271 5.63 36.14 -0.75
N LYS A 272 4.63 36.01 -1.62
CA LYS A 272 3.30 35.42 -1.30
C LYS A 272 3.35 33.90 -1.10
N THR A 273 4.32 33.42 -0.34
CA THR A 273 4.53 31.98 -0.04
C THR A 273 3.84 31.62 1.27
N PRO A 274 3.18 30.45 1.37
CA PRO A 274 2.60 29.98 2.64
C PRO A 274 3.63 29.93 3.78
N ALA A 275 3.19 30.26 5.00
CA ALA A 275 4.08 30.40 6.16
C ALA A 275 4.97 29.18 6.43
N LYS A 276 4.40 27.96 6.27
CA LYS A 276 5.14 26.72 6.42
C LYS A 276 6.35 26.58 5.49
N TYR A 277 6.25 27.08 4.26
CA TYR A 277 7.35 27.03 3.29
C TYR A 277 8.36 28.16 3.49
N LYS A 278 7.91 29.31 4.04
CA LYS A 278 8.82 30.39 4.46
C LYS A 278 9.78 29.94 5.56
N GLN A 279 9.34 29.05 6.44
CA GLN A 279 10.20 28.50 7.49
C GLN A 279 11.36 27.66 6.88
N THR A 280 11.08 26.85 5.86
CA THR A 280 12.15 26.10 5.14
C THR A 280 13.17 27.05 4.51
N ALA A 281 12.69 28.14 3.87
CA ALA A 281 13.59 29.14 3.31
C ALA A 281 14.43 29.85 4.37
N ARG A 282 13.88 30.13 5.56
CA ARG A 282 14.63 30.73 6.68
C ARG A 282 15.73 29.82 7.17
N ARG A 283 15.45 28.51 7.35
CA ARG A 283 16.46 27.53 7.76
C ARG A 283 17.60 27.43 6.76
N PHE A 284 17.25 27.32 5.47
CA PHE A 284 18.26 27.31 4.40
C PHE A 284 19.15 28.55 4.44
N LEU A 285 18.57 29.75 4.50
CA LEU A 285 19.32 31.00 4.57
C LEU A 285 20.13 31.17 5.87
N SER A 286 19.66 30.62 6.98
CA SER A 286 20.43 30.60 8.23
C SER A 286 21.68 29.74 8.11
N LYS A 287 21.64 28.68 7.31
CA LYS A 287 22.78 27.77 7.09
C LYS A 287 23.78 28.31 6.06
N TYR A 288 23.30 28.91 4.98
CA TYR A 288 24.10 29.24 3.79
C TYR A 288 24.15 30.72 3.43
N GLY A 289 23.36 31.57 4.02
CA GLY A 289 23.17 32.98 3.63
C GLY A 289 24.08 33.99 4.34
N GLN A 290 25.23 33.54 4.84
CA GLN A 290 26.23 34.43 5.45
C GLN A 290 27.05 35.19 4.43
#